data_6c0f75d67b3ae5098ac84bcb3ee02420
#
_entry.id   6c0f75d67b3ae5098ac84bcb3ee02420
#
_cell.length_a   1.000
_cell.length_b   1.000
_cell.length_c   1.000
_cell.angle_alpha   90.00
_cell.angle_beta   90.00
_cell.angle_gamma   90.00
#
_symmetry.space_group_name_H-M   'P 1'
#
loop_
_entity.id
_entity.type
_entity.pdbx_description
1 polymer ?
#
loop_
_entity_poly.entity_id
_entity_poly.type
_entity_poly.pdbx_seq_one_letter_code
_entity_poly.pdbx_strand_id
1 'polypeptide(L)'
;MEKQEWQGYVQKVASCDYPIPLNLINDYDDWKCRSNVGRMLMILKDIEGAMAVLATVKDVQPDMEDAPEFGLSEAEHKVLCLRDIAEIVWCLTGTGDAPIIYLNEAYRLCREYKKVFRSADRGAIWARRLELQRSCGAEDAALSEARAMLEAEKAVEGVNPYRFHALKFIAESMAEQGDYAKAALLLADAYKSFPVNEAAKKALAEAEAAADAKE
;
A
#
# COMPACT_ATOMS: atom_id res chain seq x y z
N MET A 1 -4.22 13.32 22.28
CA MET A 1 -4.46 12.01 22.97
C MET A 1 -3.84 12.09 24.36
N GLU A 2 -4.63 11.76 25.37
CA GLU A 2 -4.20 11.79 26.77
C GLU A 2 -3.36 10.54 27.10
N LYS A 3 -2.43 10.67 28.08
CA LYS A 3 -1.53 9.56 28.45
C LYS A 3 -2.28 8.32 28.94
N GLN A 4 -3.42 8.50 29.61
CA GLN A 4 -4.26 7.40 30.08
C GLN A 4 -4.92 6.64 28.92
N GLU A 5 -5.38 7.35 27.91
CA GLU A 5 -5.95 6.77 26.70
C GLU A 5 -4.88 5.97 25.92
N TRP A 6 -3.67 6.53 25.81
CA TRP A 6 -2.52 5.84 25.24
C TRP A 6 -2.23 4.50 25.93
N GLN A 7 -2.21 4.49 27.27
CA GLN A 7 -1.98 3.25 28.03
C GLN A 7 -3.04 2.18 27.72
N GLY A 8 -4.29 2.58 27.50
CA GLY A 8 -5.36 1.67 27.08
C GLY A 8 -5.06 1.01 25.72
N TYR A 9 -4.60 1.78 24.76
CA TYR A 9 -4.21 1.24 23.44
C TYR A 9 -2.99 0.31 23.53
N VAL A 10 -1.96 0.70 24.28
CA VAL A 10 -0.78 -0.16 24.53
C VAL A 10 -1.19 -1.49 25.16
N GLN A 11 -2.04 -1.46 26.19
CA GLN A 11 -2.53 -2.67 26.85
C GLN A 11 -3.31 -3.57 25.89
N LYS A 12 -4.17 -3.00 25.05
CA LYS A 12 -4.93 -3.72 24.02
C LYS A 12 -4.01 -4.42 23.04
N VAL A 13 -2.97 -3.74 22.55
CA VAL A 13 -1.99 -4.29 21.63
C VAL A 13 -1.13 -5.36 22.31
N ALA A 14 -0.69 -5.12 23.54
CA ALA A 14 0.16 -6.06 24.28
C ALA A 14 -0.57 -7.37 24.66
N SER A 15 -1.90 -7.33 24.75
CA SER A 15 -2.73 -8.51 25.10
C SER A 15 -3.25 -9.29 23.90
N CYS A 16 -2.89 -8.92 22.67
CA CYS A 16 -3.35 -9.64 21.48
C CYS A 16 -2.52 -10.92 21.20
N ASP A 17 -3.04 -11.78 20.33
CA ASP A 17 -2.39 -13.03 19.93
C ASP A 17 -1.10 -12.84 19.11
N TYR A 18 -0.79 -11.60 18.74
CA TYR A 18 0.41 -11.21 17.99
C TYR A 18 1.32 -10.35 18.86
N PRO A 19 2.14 -10.94 19.73
CA PRO A 19 2.94 -10.18 20.68
C PRO A 19 3.98 -9.32 19.96
N ILE A 20 3.93 -8.03 20.22
CA ILE A 20 5.00 -7.09 19.87
C ILE A 20 5.85 -6.85 21.13
N PRO A 21 7.18 -6.80 21.01
CA PRO A 21 8.05 -6.42 22.11
C PRO A 21 7.61 -5.08 22.73
N LEU A 22 7.45 -5.05 24.05
CA LEU A 22 6.92 -3.86 24.77
C LEU A 22 7.76 -2.60 24.54
N ASN A 23 9.07 -2.74 24.37
CA ASN A 23 9.96 -1.61 24.06
C ASN A 23 9.65 -0.94 22.71
N LEU A 24 8.88 -1.58 21.82
CA LEU A 24 8.47 -1.01 20.54
C LEU A 24 7.10 -0.32 20.58
N ILE A 25 6.40 -0.36 21.72
CA ILE A 25 5.03 0.13 21.82
C ILE A 25 4.70 0.90 23.12
N ASN A 26 5.60 0.95 24.10
CA ASN A 26 5.27 1.50 25.43
C ASN A 26 5.75 2.95 25.67
N ASP A 27 6.55 3.51 24.80
CA ASP A 27 7.02 4.88 24.90
C ASP A 27 6.10 5.85 24.13
N TYR A 28 5.35 6.67 24.89
CA TYR A 28 4.46 7.67 24.29
C TYR A 28 5.22 8.80 23.59
N ASP A 29 6.39 9.16 24.06
CA ASP A 29 7.16 10.27 23.52
C ASP A 29 7.87 9.86 22.22
N ASP A 30 8.18 8.57 22.04
CA ASP A 30 8.67 8.02 20.76
C ASP A 30 7.51 7.86 19.75
N TRP A 31 7.54 8.66 18.71
CA TRP A 31 6.53 8.59 17.65
C TRP A 31 6.56 7.25 16.87
N LYS A 32 7.69 6.53 16.83
CA LYS A 32 7.79 5.19 16.22
C LYS A 32 6.99 4.17 17.02
N CYS A 33 7.00 4.28 18.36
CA CYS A 33 6.13 3.47 19.23
C CYS A 33 4.65 3.76 18.96
N ARG A 34 4.27 5.04 18.79
CA ARG A 34 2.88 5.38 18.41
C ARG A 34 2.51 4.85 17.04
N SER A 35 3.41 4.93 16.07
CA SER A 35 3.19 4.33 14.74
C SER A 35 2.94 2.83 14.83
N ASN A 36 3.73 2.09 15.59
CA ASN A 36 3.56 0.66 15.81
C ASN A 36 2.20 0.32 16.44
N VAL A 37 1.81 1.04 17.49
CA VAL A 37 0.51 0.84 18.14
C VAL A 37 -0.63 1.10 17.18
N GLY A 38 -0.62 2.21 16.45
CA GLY A 38 -1.66 2.54 15.47
C GLY A 38 -1.82 1.48 14.39
N ARG A 39 -0.72 0.97 13.85
CA ARG A 39 -0.72 -0.12 12.86
C ARG A 39 -1.26 -1.43 13.42
N MET A 40 -0.91 -1.76 14.67
CA MET A 40 -1.48 -2.94 15.33
C MET A 40 -2.97 -2.81 15.58
N LEU A 41 -3.45 -1.64 15.96
CA LEU A 41 -4.88 -1.41 16.09
C LEU A 41 -5.64 -1.61 14.79
N MET A 42 -5.05 -1.24 13.64
CA MET A 42 -5.62 -1.59 12.33
C MET A 42 -5.73 -3.10 12.11
N ILE A 43 -4.67 -3.86 12.44
CA ILE A 43 -4.68 -5.33 12.32
C ILE A 43 -5.77 -5.91 13.22
N LEU A 44 -5.95 -5.36 14.40
CA LEU A 44 -7.00 -5.74 15.36
C LEU A 44 -8.40 -5.22 14.97
N LYS A 45 -8.53 -4.52 13.82
CA LYS A 45 -9.76 -3.90 13.32
C LYS A 45 -10.36 -2.82 14.24
N ASP A 46 -9.53 -2.23 15.09
CA ASP A 46 -9.88 -1.05 15.87
C ASP A 46 -9.56 0.20 15.05
N ILE A 47 -10.44 0.52 14.12
CA ILE A 47 -10.20 1.60 13.15
C ILE A 47 -10.20 2.98 13.82
N GLU A 48 -11.08 3.19 14.79
CA GLU A 48 -11.16 4.46 15.52
C GLU A 48 -9.90 4.68 16.38
N GLY A 49 -9.49 3.66 17.14
CA GLY A 49 -8.27 3.71 17.93
C GLY A 49 -7.02 3.87 17.04
N ALA A 50 -6.94 3.16 15.92
CA ALA A 50 -5.86 3.31 14.96
C ALA A 50 -5.77 4.75 14.43
N MET A 51 -6.90 5.34 14.03
CA MET A 51 -6.94 6.72 13.55
C MET A 51 -6.54 7.71 14.63
N ALA A 52 -7.04 7.55 15.86
CA ALA A 52 -6.69 8.41 16.98
C ALA A 52 -5.19 8.43 17.26
N VAL A 53 -4.54 7.27 17.21
CA VAL A 53 -3.10 7.14 17.42
C VAL A 53 -2.31 7.66 16.21
N LEU A 54 -2.62 7.23 14.98
CA LEU A 54 -1.86 7.59 13.78
C LEU A 54 -1.97 9.08 13.45
N ALA A 55 -3.10 9.74 13.80
CA ALA A 55 -3.26 11.18 13.67
C ALA A 55 -2.21 11.97 14.47
N THR A 56 -1.69 11.41 15.57
CA THR A 56 -0.64 12.07 16.38
C THR A 56 0.76 12.02 15.74
N VAL A 57 0.95 11.21 14.72
CA VAL A 57 2.25 11.01 14.07
C VAL A 57 2.26 11.40 12.59
N LYS A 58 1.10 11.72 12.02
CA LYS A 58 0.99 12.05 10.58
C LYS A 58 1.82 13.26 10.15
N ASP A 59 2.00 14.25 11.03
CA ASP A 59 2.72 15.49 10.74
C ASP A 59 4.19 15.47 11.23
N VAL A 60 4.63 14.38 11.86
CA VAL A 60 6.03 14.22 12.28
C VAL A 60 6.93 14.21 11.05
N GLN A 61 8.02 14.99 11.10
CA GLN A 61 9.07 14.95 10.09
C GLN A 61 10.08 13.88 10.48
N PRO A 62 10.23 12.81 9.70
CA PRO A 62 11.19 11.76 10.01
C PRO A 62 12.63 12.22 9.75
N ASP A 63 13.56 11.68 10.50
CA ASP A 63 14.96 11.71 10.11
C ASP A 63 15.17 10.73 8.93
N MET A 64 15.35 11.28 7.75
CA MET A 64 15.48 10.49 6.53
C MET A 64 16.84 9.82 6.37
N GLU A 65 17.81 10.17 7.20
CA GLU A 65 19.14 9.54 7.27
C GLU A 65 19.18 8.45 8.36
N ASP A 66 18.12 8.30 9.15
CA ASP A 66 17.99 7.24 10.16
C ASP A 66 18.14 5.85 9.49
N ALA A 67 19.18 5.14 9.90
CA ALA A 67 19.50 3.81 9.42
C ALA A 67 19.74 2.88 10.61
N PRO A 68 18.66 2.41 11.27
CA PRO A 68 18.78 1.58 12.45
C PRO A 68 19.40 0.23 12.12
N GLU A 69 20.19 -0.31 13.03
CA GLU A 69 20.77 -1.66 12.88
C GLU A 69 19.69 -2.74 12.79
N PHE A 70 18.56 -2.54 13.49
CA PHE A 70 17.42 -3.44 13.50
C PHE A 70 16.11 -2.66 13.43
N GLY A 71 15.13 -3.24 12.72
CA GLY A 71 13.80 -2.67 12.61
C GLY A 71 13.62 -1.76 11.39
N LEU A 72 12.59 -0.92 11.45
CA LEU A 72 12.27 0.03 10.39
C LEU A 72 12.95 1.37 10.68
N SER A 73 13.47 2.01 9.64
CA SER A 73 13.90 3.39 9.66
C SER A 73 12.74 4.35 9.90
N GLU A 74 13.03 5.58 10.28
CA GLU A 74 12.00 6.61 10.44
C GLU A 74 11.25 6.89 9.13
N ALA A 75 11.96 6.86 8.01
CA ALA A 75 11.36 6.98 6.68
C ALA A 75 10.33 5.88 6.41
N GLU A 76 10.66 4.63 6.73
CA GLU A 76 9.74 3.50 6.57
C GLU A 76 8.53 3.61 7.50
N HIS A 77 8.72 3.97 8.77
CA HIS A 77 7.62 4.22 9.69
C HIS A 77 6.67 5.30 9.16
N LYS A 78 7.21 6.40 8.62
CA LYS A 78 6.42 7.49 8.06
C LYS A 78 5.57 7.07 6.87
N VAL A 79 6.18 6.38 5.90
CA VAL A 79 5.47 5.88 4.72
C VAL A 79 4.37 4.90 5.09
N LEU A 80 4.66 3.98 6.01
CA LEU A 80 3.67 3.02 6.49
C LEU A 80 2.51 3.71 7.24
N CYS A 81 2.81 4.71 8.07
CA CYS A 81 1.79 5.52 8.75
C CYS A 81 0.87 6.22 7.75
N LEU A 82 1.41 6.89 6.74
CA LEU A 82 0.62 7.58 5.72
C LEU A 82 -0.24 6.61 4.90
N ARG A 83 0.30 5.44 4.54
CA ARG A 83 -0.47 4.40 3.87
C ARG A 83 -1.64 3.92 4.73
N ASP A 84 -1.38 3.63 5.99
CA ASP A 84 -2.38 3.11 6.91
C ASP A 84 -3.47 4.15 7.22
N ILE A 85 -3.12 5.44 7.33
CA ILE A 85 -4.09 6.53 7.41
C ILE A 85 -4.96 6.59 6.13
N ALA A 86 -4.36 6.44 4.95
CA ALA A 86 -5.11 6.43 3.70
C ALA A 86 -6.16 5.30 3.69
N GLU A 87 -5.79 4.09 4.12
CA GLU A 87 -6.73 2.96 4.20
C GLU A 87 -7.84 3.21 5.23
N ILE A 88 -7.51 3.78 6.40
CA ILE A 88 -8.52 4.13 7.41
C ILE A 88 -9.50 5.16 6.85
N VAL A 89 -8.99 6.24 6.25
CA VAL A 89 -9.84 7.29 5.68
C VAL A 89 -10.72 6.72 4.56
N TRP A 90 -10.19 5.84 3.72
CA TRP A 90 -10.96 5.12 2.72
C TRP A 90 -12.09 4.30 3.36
N CYS A 91 -11.79 3.50 4.40
CA CYS A 91 -12.78 2.70 5.10
C CYS A 91 -13.90 3.55 5.73
N LEU A 92 -13.55 4.73 6.24
CA LEU A 92 -14.51 5.61 6.92
C LEU A 92 -15.36 6.44 5.95
N THR A 93 -14.80 6.86 4.82
CA THR A 93 -15.46 7.80 3.90
C THR A 93 -16.06 7.14 2.67
N GLY A 94 -15.53 5.99 2.26
CA GLY A 94 -15.88 5.30 1.00
C GLY A 94 -15.48 6.10 -0.26
N THR A 95 -14.72 7.20 -0.12
CA THR A 95 -14.26 8.04 -1.22
C THR A 95 -12.75 8.09 -1.29
N GLY A 96 -12.18 8.19 -2.50
CA GLY A 96 -10.73 8.18 -2.70
C GLY A 96 -10.06 9.56 -2.62
N ASP A 97 -10.82 10.66 -2.63
CA ASP A 97 -10.25 12.02 -2.71
C ASP A 97 -9.38 12.36 -1.51
N ALA A 98 -9.85 12.07 -0.30
CA ALA A 98 -9.11 12.34 0.93
C ALA A 98 -7.93 11.37 1.15
N PRO A 99 -8.08 10.04 1.00
CA PRO A 99 -6.98 9.10 1.18
C PRO A 99 -5.86 9.26 0.14
N ILE A 100 -6.16 9.70 -1.08
CA ILE A 100 -5.16 9.88 -2.14
C ILE A 100 -4.08 10.90 -1.77
N ILE A 101 -4.41 11.89 -0.94
CA ILE A 101 -3.47 12.91 -0.45
C ILE A 101 -2.34 12.24 0.35
N TYR A 102 -2.69 11.32 1.26
CA TYR A 102 -1.72 10.59 2.07
C TYR A 102 -0.86 9.63 1.23
N LEU A 103 -1.46 8.96 0.24
CA LEU A 103 -0.69 8.08 -0.67
C LEU A 103 0.21 8.87 -1.62
N ASN A 104 -0.18 10.08 -2.04
CA ASN A 104 0.69 10.95 -2.83
C ASN A 104 1.94 11.33 -2.04
N GLU A 105 1.79 11.69 -0.77
CA GLU A 105 2.91 12.01 0.09
C GLU A 105 3.79 10.78 0.38
N ALA A 106 3.18 9.63 0.69
CA ALA A 106 3.91 8.37 0.86
C ALA A 106 4.72 8.01 -0.39
N TYR A 107 4.12 8.14 -1.58
CA TYR A 107 4.79 7.86 -2.84
C TYR A 107 5.92 8.86 -3.14
N ARG A 108 5.72 10.15 -2.83
CA ARG A 108 6.75 11.17 -2.95
C ARG A 108 7.98 10.81 -2.11
N LEU A 109 7.78 10.47 -0.83
CA LEU A 109 8.85 10.06 0.08
C LEU A 109 9.58 8.81 -0.43
N CYS A 110 8.85 7.79 -0.87
CA CYS A 110 9.46 6.58 -1.44
C CYS A 110 10.32 6.87 -2.69
N ARG A 111 9.94 7.84 -3.50
CA ARG A 111 10.72 8.23 -4.69
C ARG A 111 11.95 9.06 -4.36
N GLU A 112 11.85 9.91 -3.36
CA GLU A 112 12.95 10.76 -2.90
C GLU A 112 14.04 9.91 -2.23
N TYR A 113 13.65 8.92 -1.43
CA TYR A 113 14.56 8.07 -0.66
C TYR A 113 14.67 6.66 -1.22
N LYS A 114 15.04 6.55 -2.49
CA LYS A 114 15.15 5.28 -3.24
C LYS A 114 16.10 4.25 -2.63
N LYS A 115 17.07 4.68 -1.80
CA LYS A 115 18.00 3.77 -1.12
C LYS A 115 17.30 2.98 -0.01
N VAL A 116 16.28 3.58 0.64
CA VAL A 116 15.52 2.96 1.72
C VAL A 116 14.41 2.07 1.14
N PHE A 117 13.69 2.56 0.13
CA PHE A 117 12.53 1.86 -0.42
C PHE A 117 12.87 1.09 -1.69
N ARG A 118 12.59 -0.21 -1.69
CA ARG A 118 12.70 -1.05 -2.88
C ARG A 118 11.68 -0.65 -3.95
N SER A 119 11.95 -1.02 -5.20
CA SER A 119 11.02 -0.78 -6.30
C SER A 119 9.65 -1.45 -6.09
N ALA A 120 9.61 -2.60 -5.40
CA ALA A 120 8.37 -3.29 -5.06
C ALA A 120 7.49 -2.45 -4.13
N ASP A 121 8.07 -1.84 -3.10
CA ASP A 121 7.34 -1.01 -2.13
C ASP A 121 6.77 0.25 -2.81
N ARG A 122 7.58 0.92 -3.63
CA ARG A 122 7.16 2.08 -4.42
C ARG A 122 6.05 1.73 -5.42
N GLY A 123 6.20 0.60 -6.11
CA GLY A 123 5.21 0.10 -7.06
C GLY A 123 3.87 -0.21 -6.40
N ALA A 124 3.88 -0.83 -5.22
CA ALA A 124 2.67 -1.16 -4.47
C ALA A 124 1.90 0.12 -4.03
N ILE A 125 2.60 1.14 -3.51
CA ILE A 125 1.97 2.42 -3.13
C ILE A 125 1.41 3.13 -4.35
N TRP A 126 2.16 3.14 -5.45
CA TRP A 126 1.69 3.73 -6.72
C TRP A 126 0.44 3.00 -7.24
N ALA A 127 0.41 1.67 -7.23
CA ALA A 127 -0.75 0.89 -7.65
C ALA A 127 -1.98 1.22 -6.81
N ARG A 128 -1.82 1.32 -5.48
CA ARG A 128 -2.93 1.67 -4.60
C ARG A 128 -3.51 3.06 -4.90
N ARG A 129 -2.67 4.01 -5.32
CA ARG A 129 -3.15 5.32 -5.80
C ARG A 129 -4.05 5.19 -7.03
N LEU A 130 -3.67 4.36 -8.00
CA LEU A 130 -4.51 4.12 -9.19
C LEU A 130 -5.87 3.53 -8.83
N GLU A 131 -5.89 2.56 -7.91
CA GLU A 131 -7.15 1.96 -7.42
C GLU A 131 -8.06 3.00 -6.76
N LEU A 132 -7.50 3.89 -5.94
CA LEU A 132 -8.28 4.95 -5.33
C LEU A 132 -8.75 6.00 -6.34
N GLN A 133 -7.95 6.35 -7.34
CA GLN A 133 -8.38 7.22 -8.45
C GLN A 133 -9.58 6.61 -9.19
N ARG A 134 -9.52 5.31 -9.51
CA ARG A 134 -10.65 4.59 -10.12
C ARG A 134 -11.89 4.66 -9.26
N SER A 135 -11.78 4.42 -7.96
CA SER A 135 -12.91 4.46 -7.03
C SER A 135 -13.53 5.84 -6.84
N CYS A 136 -12.81 6.92 -7.19
CA CYS A 136 -13.32 8.29 -7.22
C CYS A 136 -13.95 8.67 -8.57
N GLY A 137 -14.08 7.74 -9.51
CA GLY A 137 -14.56 8.03 -10.86
C GLY A 137 -13.51 8.65 -11.79
N ALA A 138 -12.24 8.68 -11.41
CA ALA A 138 -11.14 9.18 -12.23
C ALA A 138 -10.41 8.02 -12.97
N GLU A 139 -11.14 7.02 -13.44
CA GLU A 139 -10.58 5.83 -14.09
C GLU A 139 -9.78 6.16 -15.34
N ASP A 140 -10.25 7.07 -16.18
CA ASP A 140 -9.53 7.45 -17.40
C ASP A 140 -8.17 8.07 -17.09
N ALA A 141 -8.08 8.88 -16.03
CA ALA A 141 -6.82 9.44 -15.57
C ALA A 141 -5.88 8.36 -15.04
N ALA A 142 -6.40 7.43 -14.26
CA ALA A 142 -5.63 6.29 -13.73
C ALA A 142 -5.13 5.39 -14.86
N LEU A 143 -5.96 5.07 -15.86
CA LEU A 143 -5.56 4.31 -17.04
C LEU A 143 -4.49 5.03 -17.87
N SER A 144 -4.63 6.35 -18.03
CA SER A 144 -3.61 7.15 -18.72
C SER A 144 -2.27 7.12 -17.98
N GLU A 145 -2.27 7.24 -16.66
CA GLU A 145 -1.08 7.13 -15.81
C GLU A 145 -0.46 5.72 -15.91
N ALA A 146 -1.28 4.67 -15.87
CA ALA A 146 -0.81 3.29 -16.01
C ALA A 146 -0.14 3.03 -17.37
N ARG A 147 -0.71 3.53 -18.47
CA ARG A 147 -0.12 3.43 -19.80
C ARG A 147 1.18 4.21 -19.93
N ALA A 148 1.23 5.43 -19.37
CA ALA A 148 2.46 6.22 -19.33
C ALA A 148 3.58 5.51 -18.55
N MET A 149 3.24 4.84 -17.45
CA MET A 149 4.21 4.04 -16.68
C MET A 149 4.73 2.85 -17.51
N LEU A 150 3.88 2.15 -18.28
CA LEU A 150 4.34 1.07 -19.14
C LEU A 150 5.36 1.53 -20.19
N GLU A 151 5.14 2.70 -20.80
CA GLU A 151 6.09 3.26 -21.76
C GLU A 151 7.40 3.68 -21.07
N ALA A 152 7.31 4.30 -19.88
CA ALA A 152 8.50 4.69 -19.11
C ALA A 152 9.36 3.49 -18.68
N GLU A 153 8.72 2.38 -18.35
CA GLU A 153 9.37 1.15 -17.87
C GLU A 153 9.69 0.14 -19.00
N LYS A 154 9.46 0.50 -20.25
CA LYS A 154 9.58 -0.41 -21.42
C LYS A 154 11.00 -0.97 -21.62
N ALA A 155 12.01 -0.19 -21.31
CA ALA A 155 13.42 -0.56 -21.45
C ALA A 155 14.01 -1.24 -20.20
N VAL A 156 13.24 -1.35 -19.11
CA VAL A 156 13.70 -1.98 -17.87
C VAL A 156 13.59 -3.49 -18.00
N GLU A 157 14.73 -4.16 -17.99
CA GLU A 157 14.82 -5.61 -18.02
C GLU A 157 14.72 -6.21 -16.60
N GLY A 158 14.23 -7.46 -16.52
CA GLY A 158 14.15 -8.23 -15.28
C GLY A 158 12.90 -7.90 -14.45
N VAL A 159 13.05 -7.98 -13.12
CA VAL A 159 11.95 -7.78 -12.17
C VAL A 159 11.49 -6.33 -12.17
N ASN A 160 10.26 -6.10 -12.61
CA ASN A 160 9.70 -4.76 -12.76
C ASN A 160 8.31 -4.63 -12.10
N PRO A 161 8.26 -4.22 -10.82
CA PRO A 161 7.00 -4.06 -10.09
C PRO A 161 6.06 -3.01 -10.69
N TYR A 162 6.57 -1.92 -11.26
CA TYR A 162 5.73 -0.91 -11.90
C TYR A 162 5.03 -1.45 -13.15
N ARG A 163 5.77 -2.17 -13.98
CA ARG A 163 5.20 -2.84 -15.15
C ARG A 163 4.12 -3.84 -14.74
N PHE A 164 4.40 -4.65 -13.72
CA PHE A 164 3.42 -5.59 -13.17
C PHE A 164 2.12 -4.90 -12.76
N HIS A 165 2.21 -3.87 -11.92
CA HIS A 165 1.02 -3.18 -11.41
C HIS A 165 0.27 -2.42 -12.51
N ALA A 166 0.97 -1.83 -13.48
CA ALA A 166 0.34 -1.15 -14.61
C ALA A 166 -0.45 -2.12 -15.49
N LEU A 167 0.16 -3.25 -15.87
CA LEU A 167 -0.50 -4.28 -16.67
C LEU A 167 -1.70 -4.87 -15.93
N LYS A 168 -1.55 -5.18 -14.63
CA LYS A 168 -2.63 -5.68 -13.79
C LYS A 168 -3.80 -4.69 -13.76
N PHE A 169 -3.56 -3.42 -13.50
CA PHE A 169 -4.60 -2.40 -13.42
C PHE A 169 -5.36 -2.25 -14.74
N ILE A 170 -4.64 -2.23 -15.88
CA ILE A 170 -5.27 -2.15 -17.22
C ILE A 170 -6.07 -3.41 -17.51
N ALA A 171 -5.56 -4.59 -17.15
CA ALA A 171 -6.26 -5.86 -17.35
C ALA A 171 -7.58 -5.93 -16.54
N GLU A 172 -7.56 -5.49 -15.29
CA GLU A 172 -8.77 -5.41 -14.46
C GLU A 172 -9.83 -4.51 -15.08
N SER A 173 -9.46 -3.32 -15.57
CA SER A 173 -10.39 -2.42 -16.27
C SER A 173 -10.96 -3.06 -17.56
N MET A 174 -10.13 -3.78 -18.34
CA MET A 174 -10.61 -4.51 -19.51
C MET A 174 -11.56 -5.64 -19.16
N ALA A 175 -11.29 -6.37 -18.08
CA ALA A 175 -12.19 -7.43 -17.62
C ALA A 175 -13.56 -6.88 -17.17
N GLU A 176 -13.60 -5.74 -16.50
CA GLU A 176 -14.83 -5.04 -16.12
C GLU A 176 -15.64 -4.61 -17.36
N GLN A 177 -14.98 -4.30 -18.47
CA GLN A 177 -15.60 -3.99 -19.76
C GLN A 177 -15.98 -5.24 -20.57
N GLY A 178 -15.68 -6.44 -20.07
CA GLY A 178 -16.01 -7.73 -20.70
C GLY A 178 -14.98 -8.26 -21.69
N ASP A 179 -13.84 -7.60 -21.86
CA ASP A 179 -12.75 -8.04 -22.75
C ASP A 179 -11.79 -8.98 -22.01
N TYR A 180 -12.29 -10.15 -21.61
CA TYR A 180 -11.57 -11.13 -20.79
C TYR A 180 -10.34 -11.71 -21.50
N ALA A 181 -10.41 -11.90 -22.82
CA ALA A 181 -9.30 -12.47 -23.58
C ALA A 181 -8.06 -11.55 -23.54
N LYS A 182 -8.24 -10.25 -23.78
CA LYS A 182 -7.14 -9.29 -23.66
C LYS A 182 -6.68 -9.11 -22.22
N ALA A 183 -7.60 -9.12 -21.25
CA ALA A 183 -7.25 -9.05 -19.84
C ALA A 183 -6.33 -10.22 -19.43
N ALA A 184 -6.63 -11.44 -19.84
CA ALA A 184 -5.82 -12.62 -19.56
C ALA A 184 -4.40 -12.51 -20.15
N LEU A 185 -4.26 -12.02 -21.39
CA LEU A 185 -2.94 -11.81 -22.02
C LEU A 185 -2.11 -10.77 -21.27
N LEU A 186 -2.73 -9.66 -20.83
CA LEU A 186 -2.04 -8.63 -20.05
C LEU A 186 -1.62 -9.15 -18.67
N LEU A 187 -2.46 -9.94 -17.99
CA LEU A 187 -2.11 -10.58 -16.73
C LEU A 187 -0.94 -11.55 -16.88
N ALA A 188 -0.92 -12.36 -17.95
CA ALA A 188 0.19 -13.25 -18.24
C ALA A 188 1.50 -12.47 -18.40
N ASP A 189 1.48 -11.33 -19.09
CA ASP A 189 2.65 -10.47 -19.26
C ASP A 189 3.06 -9.77 -17.94
N ALA A 190 2.09 -9.38 -17.12
CA ALA A 190 2.34 -8.84 -15.79
C ALA A 190 3.12 -9.84 -14.93
N TYR A 191 2.69 -11.08 -14.85
CA TYR A 191 3.36 -12.10 -14.02
C TYR A 191 4.74 -12.51 -14.56
N LYS A 192 5.03 -12.33 -15.82
CA LYS A 192 6.39 -12.47 -16.37
C LYS A 192 7.31 -11.35 -15.88
N SER A 193 6.78 -10.13 -15.75
CA SER A 193 7.57 -8.99 -15.31
C SER A 193 7.85 -8.96 -13.80
N PHE A 194 7.00 -9.60 -13.01
CA PHE A 194 7.16 -9.71 -11.56
C PHE A 194 6.49 -10.99 -11.04
N PRO A 195 7.19 -12.13 -11.05
CA PRO A 195 6.65 -13.40 -10.59
C PRO A 195 6.43 -13.35 -9.08
N VAL A 196 5.22 -13.01 -8.68
CA VAL A 196 4.77 -13.05 -7.29
C VAL A 196 4.04 -14.35 -7.06
N ASN A 197 4.37 -15.05 -6.08
CA ASN A 197 3.85 -16.25 -5.42
C ASN A 197 2.80 -17.13 -6.15
N GLU A 198 2.51 -18.29 -5.63
CA GLU A 198 1.56 -19.28 -6.19
C GLU A 198 0.11 -18.76 -6.32
N ALA A 199 -0.30 -17.80 -5.49
CA ALA A 199 -1.63 -17.19 -5.57
C ALA A 199 -1.81 -16.39 -6.88
N ALA A 200 -0.76 -15.71 -7.33
CA ALA A 200 -0.78 -14.98 -8.59
C ALA A 200 -0.82 -15.92 -9.81
N LYS A 201 -0.09 -17.05 -9.76
CA LYS A 201 -0.15 -18.10 -10.79
C LYS A 201 -1.55 -18.72 -10.88
N LYS A 202 -2.18 -18.96 -9.73
CA LYS A 202 -3.54 -19.49 -9.67
C LYS A 202 -4.56 -18.52 -10.27
N ALA A 203 -4.49 -17.23 -9.92
CA ALA A 203 -5.36 -16.21 -10.48
C ALA A 203 -5.21 -16.08 -12.00
N LEU A 204 -3.99 -16.22 -12.53
CA LEU A 204 -3.75 -16.26 -13.97
C LEU A 204 -4.44 -17.47 -14.62
N ALA A 205 -4.26 -18.67 -14.07
CA ALA A 205 -4.87 -19.90 -14.60
C ALA A 205 -6.41 -19.83 -14.60
N GLU A 206 -6.99 -19.24 -13.56
CA GLU A 206 -8.44 -19.00 -13.48
C GLU A 206 -8.94 -18.01 -14.54
N ALA A 207 -8.18 -16.95 -14.81
CA ALA A 207 -8.50 -15.97 -15.85
C ALA A 207 -8.40 -16.56 -17.27
N GLU A 208 -7.38 -17.37 -17.54
CA GLU A 208 -7.21 -18.09 -18.81
C GLU A 208 -8.36 -19.09 -19.04
N ALA A 209 -8.70 -19.89 -18.04
CA ALA A 209 -9.83 -20.83 -18.12
C ALA A 209 -11.17 -20.13 -18.35
N ALA A 210 -11.37 -18.94 -17.77
CA ALA A 210 -12.58 -18.14 -17.98
C ALA A 210 -12.64 -17.50 -19.38
N ALA A 211 -11.49 -17.23 -20.02
CA ALA A 211 -11.42 -16.77 -21.40
C ALA A 211 -11.75 -17.90 -22.38
N ASP A 212 -11.16 -19.08 -22.19
CA ASP A 212 -11.38 -20.27 -23.04
C ASP A 212 -12.83 -20.78 -22.99
N ALA A 213 -13.52 -20.63 -21.86
CA ALA A 213 -14.93 -21.05 -21.72
C ALA A 213 -15.92 -20.15 -22.46
N LYS A 214 -15.48 -19.03 -23.07
CA LYS A 214 -16.32 -18.06 -23.79
C LYS A 214 -16.10 -18.07 -25.31
N GLU A 215 -15.08 -18.79 -25.79
CA GLU A 215 -14.93 -19.15 -27.21
C GLU A 215 -15.72 -20.41 -27.54
#